data_7fba087680222eccee5a0daad0188b14
#
_entry.id   7fba087680222eccee5a0daad0188b14
#
_cell.length_a   1.000
_cell.length_b   1.000
_cell.length_c   1.000
_cell.angle_alpha   90.00
_cell.angle_beta   90.00
_cell.angle_gamma   90.00
#
_symmetry.space_group_name_H-M   'P 1'
#
loop_
_entity.id
_entity.type
_entity.pdbx_description
1 polymer ?
#
loop_
_entity_poly.entity_id
_entity_poly.type
_entity_poly.pdbx_seq_one_letter_code
_entity_poly.pdbx_strand_id
1 'polypeptide(L)'
;MGMEFDKYIRLAHGSGGVETSAILEKLIFSRVEESLKRVGNGVGIDFPDDAAAIPLPSGDYLIVTIDAYTVNPPFFPGGDIGVLAASGSINDVLMMGGKPLAMLDSVVVEEGFPMDDLSKILNSFIGVLKDEGIALIGGDFKVMPKGQLDRVIITTVGIGLARKPIIDVPRVGDKIIVSDYVGDHGAVILAYQLGGDVSMELLEKSRLRSDVKPLTRLMLPLVERYGDYIHAARDPTRGGLSMVLNDWAKVSNTVIVIDESSIPIRPEVASFAGMLGIDPLYLASEGVAVLSVDPSLTDEVITYMHSLGFSNAKVVGEVRRSEKYSGYVIMRTVTGGFRILEPPRGDLVPRIC
;
A
#
# COMPACT_ATOMS: atom_id res chain seq x y z
N MET A 1 10.26 0.85 -26.79
CA MET A 1 9.06 1.10 -27.57
C MET A 1 8.25 2.11 -26.78
N GLY A 2 8.19 3.38 -27.19
CA GLY A 2 7.51 4.43 -26.43
C GLY A 2 6.01 4.12 -26.36
N MET A 3 5.45 4.06 -25.14
CA MET A 3 4.00 3.97 -24.97
C MET A 3 3.37 5.21 -25.62
N GLU A 4 2.54 5.02 -26.63
CA GLU A 4 1.72 6.08 -27.19
C GLU A 4 0.65 6.41 -26.14
N PHE A 5 0.68 7.65 -25.62
CA PHE A 5 -0.24 8.04 -24.55
C PHE A 5 -1.63 8.25 -25.10
N ASP A 6 -2.62 7.80 -24.37
CA ASP A 6 -4.01 8.08 -24.63
C ASP A 6 -4.27 9.58 -24.73
N LYS A 7 -5.17 9.97 -25.62
CA LYS A 7 -5.58 11.37 -25.79
C LYS A 7 -6.28 11.93 -24.53
N TYR A 8 -6.87 11.05 -23.71
CA TYR A 8 -7.64 11.40 -22.53
C TYR A 8 -7.19 10.58 -21.32
N ILE A 9 -7.35 11.14 -20.11
CA ILE A 9 -7.14 10.42 -18.86
C ILE A 9 -8.20 9.30 -18.72
N ARG A 10 -7.76 8.13 -18.26
CA ARG A 10 -8.59 6.96 -17.96
C ARG A 10 -8.39 6.54 -16.50
N LEU A 11 -9.30 5.72 -15.97
CA LEU A 11 -9.19 5.17 -14.61
C LEU A 11 -7.87 4.41 -14.39
N ALA A 12 -7.42 3.63 -15.38
CA ALA A 12 -6.14 2.93 -15.34
C ALA A 12 -4.92 3.82 -15.02
N HIS A 13 -4.97 5.11 -15.39
CA HIS A 13 -3.91 6.05 -15.07
C HIS A 13 -3.81 6.40 -13.56
N GLY A 14 -4.78 6.02 -12.75
CA GLY A 14 -4.82 6.24 -11.30
C GLY A 14 -4.91 4.94 -10.47
N SER A 15 -4.85 3.75 -11.12
CA SER A 15 -5.04 2.46 -10.45
C SER A 15 -3.78 1.92 -9.74
N GLY A 16 -2.66 2.65 -9.75
CA GLY A 16 -1.41 2.22 -9.12
C GLY A 16 -0.58 1.22 -9.93
N GLY A 17 -0.97 0.90 -11.18
CA GLY A 17 -0.26 -0.01 -12.06
C GLY A 17 0.76 0.67 -12.98
N VAL A 18 1.13 -0.03 -14.05
CA VAL A 18 2.12 0.42 -15.04
C VAL A 18 1.73 1.77 -15.68
N GLU A 19 0.44 1.99 -15.92
CA GLU A 19 -0.08 3.20 -16.53
C GLU A 19 0.09 4.42 -15.60
N THR A 20 -0.11 4.24 -14.30
CA THR A 20 0.10 5.28 -13.29
C THR A 20 1.56 5.69 -13.24
N SER A 21 2.47 4.72 -13.14
CA SER A 21 3.92 4.98 -13.11
C SER A 21 4.38 5.71 -14.37
N ALA A 22 3.88 5.32 -15.54
CA ALA A 22 4.23 5.94 -16.82
C ALA A 22 3.75 7.39 -16.92
N ILE A 23 2.55 7.71 -16.42
CA ILE A 23 2.02 9.08 -16.46
C ILE A 23 2.76 9.99 -15.47
N LEU A 24 3.06 9.51 -14.27
CA LEU A 24 3.83 10.24 -13.27
C LEU A 24 5.25 10.55 -13.78
N GLU A 25 5.93 9.56 -14.34
CA GLU A 25 7.25 9.76 -14.93
C GLU A 25 7.20 10.84 -16.02
N LYS A 26 6.26 10.74 -16.96
CA LYS A 26 6.19 11.66 -18.09
C LYS A 26 5.75 13.07 -17.72
N LEU A 27 4.77 13.21 -16.84
CA LEU A 27 4.13 14.50 -16.56
C LEU A 27 4.75 15.24 -15.38
N ILE A 28 5.38 14.50 -14.46
CA ILE A 28 5.93 15.08 -13.23
C ILE A 28 7.42 14.80 -13.13
N PHE A 29 7.85 13.55 -12.92
CA PHE A 29 9.22 13.25 -12.49
C PHE A 29 10.29 13.66 -13.49
N SER A 30 10.04 13.45 -14.82
CA SER A 30 10.96 13.88 -15.87
C SER A 30 11.01 15.40 -16.07
N ARG A 31 10.09 16.17 -15.48
CA ARG A 31 10.01 17.63 -15.64
C ARG A 31 10.56 18.40 -14.44
N VAL A 32 10.71 17.73 -13.30
CA VAL A 32 11.32 18.31 -12.12
C VAL A 32 12.84 18.24 -12.28
N GLU A 33 13.52 19.37 -12.07
CA GLU A 33 14.99 19.43 -12.09
C GLU A 33 15.59 18.50 -11.02
N GLU A 34 16.72 17.84 -11.32
CA GLU A 34 17.36 16.88 -10.41
C GLU A 34 17.62 17.46 -9.01
N SER A 35 17.98 18.74 -8.92
CA SER A 35 18.22 19.45 -7.66
C SER A 35 16.96 19.65 -6.80
N LEU A 36 15.77 19.49 -7.37
CA LEU A 36 14.48 19.72 -6.73
C LEU A 36 13.72 18.42 -6.44
N LYS A 37 14.25 17.26 -6.82
CA LYS A 37 13.59 15.97 -6.63
C LYS A 37 13.63 15.48 -5.20
N ARG A 38 14.57 15.95 -4.39
CA ARG A 38 14.74 15.65 -2.97
C ARG A 38 15.37 16.80 -2.21
N VAL A 39 15.30 16.75 -0.90
CA VAL A 39 15.97 17.71 -0.01
C VAL A 39 17.29 17.12 0.48
N GLY A 40 18.40 17.74 0.16
CA GLY A 40 19.74 17.30 0.58
C GLY A 40 20.06 15.86 0.18
N ASN A 41 20.46 15.05 1.17
CA ASN A 41 20.72 13.61 1.02
C ASN A 41 19.51 12.74 1.45
N GLY A 42 18.31 13.30 1.38
CA GLY A 42 17.08 12.59 1.70
C GLY A 42 16.57 11.68 0.58
N VAL A 43 15.31 11.26 0.70
CA VAL A 43 14.55 10.48 -0.28
C VAL A 43 13.41 11.35 -0.83
N GLY A 44 13.19 11.32 -2.12
CA GLY A 44 12.12 12.06 -2.77
C GLY A 44 11.71 11.39 -4.09
N ILE A 45 11.14 12.16 -5.03
CA ILE A 45 10.56 11.59 -6.26
C ILE A 45 11.59 11.00 -7.25
N ASP A 46 12.87 11.19 -7.04
CA ASP A 46 13.95 10.52 -7.77
C ASP A 46 14.17 9.07 -7.31
N PHE A 47 13.62 8.71 -6.16
CA PHE A 47 13.55 7.37 -5.64
C PHE A 47 12.15 7.14 -5.05
N PRO A 48 11.15 6.81 -5.87
CA PRO A 48 9.77 6.62 -5.42
C PRO A 48 9.67 5.51 -4.38
N ASP A 49 9.16 5.87 -3.21
CA ASP A 49 8.94 5.04 -2.04
C ASP A 49 7.58 5.42 -1.43
N ASP A 50 7.15 4.82 -0.31
CA ASP A 50 5.85 5.13 0.31
C ASP A 50 5.80 6.56 0.87
N ALA A 51 6.95 7.15 1.25
CA ALA A 51 7.04 8.53 1.69
C ALA A 51 8.37 9.19 1.30
N ALA A 52 8.42 10.51 1.41
CA ALA A 52 9.67 11.26 1.33
C ALA A 52 10.37 11.31 2.68
N ALA A 53 11.73 11.37 2.67
CA ALA A 53 12.55 11.55 3.86
C ALA A 53 13.40 12.82 3.73
N ILE A 54 13.20 13.78 4.62
CA ILE A 54 13.90 15.05 4.66
C ILE A 54 14.92 15.01 5.80
N PRO A 55 16.24 15.15 5.55
CA PRO A 55 17.25 15.14 6.61
C PRO A 55 17.12 16.36 7.52
N LEU A 56 17.23 16.13 8.83
CA LEU A 56 17.20 17.18 9.84
C LEU A 56 18.59 17.46 10.40
N PRO A 57 18.85 18.67 10.95
CA PRO A 57 20.12 19.00 11.57
C PRO A 57 20.51 18.10 12.77
N SER A 58 19.53 17.43 13.39
CA SER A 58 19.75 16.44 14.45
C SER A 58 20.41 15.14 13.99
N GLY A 59 20.41 14.87 12.68
CA GLY A 59 20.80 13.60 12.09
C GLY A 59 19.64 12.64 11.86
N ASP A 60 18.44 12.96 12.36
CA ASP A 60 17.21 12.23 12.07
C ASP A 60 16.61 12.66 10.72
N TYR A 61 15.51 12.01 10.33
CA TYR A 61 14.78 12.35 9.11
C TYR A 61 13.31 12.64 9.45
N LEU A 62 12.78 13.71 8.87
CA LEU A 62 11.35 13.96 8.80
C LEU A 62 10.78 13.11 7.66
N ILE A 63 9.86 12.21 8.00
CA ILE A 63 9.12 11.40 7.02
C ILE A 63 7.81 12.11 6.72
N VAL A 64 7.50 12.29 5.43
CA VAL A 64 6.30 12.98 4.97
C VAL A 64 5.69 12.23 3.80
N THR A 65 4.44 11.84 3.93
CA THR A 65 3.61 11.26 2.85
C THR A 65 2.40 12.11 2.57
N ILE A 66 1.79 11.91 1.41
CA ILE A 66 0.49 12.46 1.03
C ILE A 66 -0.26 11.49 0.15
N ASP A 67 -1.49 11.16 0.56
CA ASP A 67 -2.40 10.32 -0.22
C ASP A 67 -3.82 10.89 -0.28
N ALA A 68 -4.50 10.59 -1.40
CA ALA A 68 -5.88 10.98 -1.63
C ALA A 68 -6.77 9.74 -1.74
N TYR A 69 -7.65 9.57 -0.77
CA TYR A 69 -8.55 8.43 -0.65
C TYR A 69 -9.88 8.70 -1.32
N THR A 70 -10.24 7.81 -2.24
CA THR A 70 -11.42 7.95 -3.11
C THR A 70 -12.26 6.68 -3.16
N VAL A 71 -12.08 5.77 -2.22
CA VAL A 71 -12.72 4.45 -2.20
C VAL A 71 -14.23 4.53 -2.40
N ASN A 72 -14.76 3.66 -3.23
CA ASN A 72 -16.19 3.53 -3.49
C ASN A 72 -16.64 2.06 -3.40
N PRO A 73 -17.57 1.71 -2.46
CA PRO A 73 -18.34 2.60 -1.58
C PRO A 73 -17.50 3.14 -0.40
N PRO A 74 -17.91 4.28 0.22
CA PRO A 74 -17.20 4.88 1.35
C PRO A 74 -17.32 4.07 2.66
N PHE A 75 -18.29 3.16 2.76
CA PHE A 75 -18.47 2.21 3.86
C PHE A 75 -18.38 0.79 3.31
N PHE A 76 -17.60 -0.05 3.95
CA PHE A 76 -17.39 -1.44 3.53
C PHE A 76 -17.16 -2.36 4.75
N PRO A 77 -17.37 -3.67 4.63
CA PRO A 77 -17.04 -4.59 5.73
C PRO A 77 -15.56 -4.48 6.12
N GLY A 78 -15.33 -4.13 7.37
CA GLY A 78 -13.98 -3.94 7.92
C GLY A 78 -13.61 -2.49 8.20
N GLY A 79 -14.32 -1.51 7.60
CA GLY A 79 -14.03 -0.10 7.82
C GLY A 79 -14.83 0.86 6.96
N ASP A 80 -14.32 2.05 6.84
CA ASP A 80 -14.82 3.12 5.97
C ASP A 80 -13.65 3.96 5.46
N ILE A 81 -13.95 4.92 4.58
CA ILE A 81 -12.93 5.82 4.00
C ILE A 81 -12.18 6.62 5.07
N GLY A 82 -12.77 6.89 6.26
CA GLY A 82 -12.11 7.58 7.36
C GLY A 82 -11.03 6.71 8.01
N VAL A 83 -11.36 5.45 8.32
CA VAL A 83 -10.36 4.46 8.79
C VAL A 83 -9.26 4.30 7.76
N LEU A 84 -9.63 4.18 6.48
CA LEU A 84 -8.68 3.99 5.39
C LEU A 84 -7.72 5.17 5.27
N ALA A 85 -8.23 6.40 5.25
CA ALA A 85 -7.42 7.60 5.11
C ALA A 85 -6.44 7.81 6.27
N ALA A 86 -6.85 7.50 7.50
CA ALA A 86 -5.94 7.54 8.64
C ALA A 86 -4.88 6.44 8.55
N SER A 87 -5.30 5.19 8.30
CA SER A 87 -4.41 4.02 8.32
C SER A 87 -3.37 4.05 7.21
N GLY A 88 -3.74 4.41 5.98
CA GLY A 88 -2.82 4.43 4.84
C GLY A 88 -1.65 5.38 5.07
N SER A 89 -1.90 6.67 5.36
CA SER A 89 -0.80 7.61 5.63
C SER A 89 0.01 7.28 6.90
N ILE A 90 -0.59 6.60 7.89
CA ILE A 90 0.16 6.06 9.03
C ILE A 90 1.10 4.95 8.55
N ASN A 91 0.60 4.05 7.72
CA ASN A 91 1.37 2.91 7.21
C ASN A 91 2.53 3.36 6.32
N ASP A 92 2.33 4.33 5.43
CA ASP A 92 3.41 4.90 4.62
C ASP A 92 4.56 5.41 5.48
N VAL A 93 4.25 6.17 6.55
CA VAL A 93 5.28 6.65 7.49
C VAL A 93 6.00 5.48 8.16
N LEU A 94 5.26 4.42 8.53
CA LEU A 94 5.81 3.23 9.17
C LEU A 94 6.68 2.40 8.23
N MET A 95 6.31 2.28 6.94
CA MET A 95 7.12 1.56 5.94
C MET A 95 8.48 2.21 5.74
N MET A 96 8.56 3.54 5.84
CA MET A 96 9.84 4.25 5.86
C MET A 96 10.61 4.15 7.19
N GLY A 97 10.18 3.29 8.12
CA GLY A 97 10.79 3.16 9.46
C GLY A 97 10.53 4.36 10.37
N GLY A 98 9.58 5.21 10.01
CA GLY A 98 9.20 6.40 10.76
C GLY A 98 8.22 6.09 11.89
N LYS A 99 8.32 6.86 12.99
CA LYS A 99 7.29 6.92 14.02
C LYS A 99 6.31 8.02 13.65
N PRO A 100 5.02 7.71 13.35
CA PRO A 100 4.00 8.71 13.08
C PRO A 100 3.82 9.66 14.27
N LEU A 101 3.68 10.96 14.00
CA LEU A 101 3.56 12.01 15.02
C LEU A 101 2.33 12.87 14.82
N ALA A 102 2.07 13.25 13.57
CA ALA A 102 1.03 14.19 13.24
C ALA A 102 0.45 13.91 11.85
N MET A 103 -0.75 14.42 11.63
CA MET A 103 -1.45 14.36 10.36
C MET A 103 -2.11 15.71 10.04
N LEU A 104 -2.20 16.01 8.75
CA LEU A 104 -3.09 17.03 8.20
C LEU A 104 -4.11 16.32 7.30
N ASP A 105 -5.29 16.92 7.15
CA ASP A 105 -6.32 16.39 6.26
C ASP A 105 -6.87 17.46 5.30
N SER A 106 -7.48 17.03 4.22
CA SER A 106 -8.33 17.84 3.38
C SER A 106 -9.53 17.01 2.96
N VAL A 107 -10.71 17.42 3.40
CA VAL A 107 -11.97 16.77 3.09
C VAL A 107 -12.72 17.54 2.02
N VAL A 108 -12.98 16.89 0.90
CA VAL A 108 -13.82 17.45 -0.18
C VAL A 108 -15.06 16.58 -0.30
N VAL A 109 -16.23 17.18 -0.13
CA VAL A 109 -17.50 16.44 -0.12
C VAL A 109 -18.49 17.02 -1.13
N GLU A 110 -19.29 16.16 -1.75
CA GLU A 110 -20.35 16.56 -2.68
C GLU A 110 -21.54 17.14 -1.94
N GLU A 111 -22.12 18.23 -2.49
CA GLU A 111 -23.40 18.78 -2.03
C GLU A 111 -24.49 17.69 -2.05
N GLY A 112 -25.18 17.54 -0.92
CA GLY A 112 -26.22 16.52 -0.75
C GLY A 112 -25.71 15.19 -0.15
N PHE A 113 -24.42 15.06 0.12
CA PHE A 113 -23.91 13.93 0.91
C PHE A 113 -24.49 13.95 2.33
N PRO A 114 -24.99 12.82 2.87
CA PRO A 114 -25.66 12.81 4.18
C PRO A 114 -24.72 13.25 5.32
N MET A 115 -25.15 14.23 6.12
CA MET A 115 -24.37 14.75 7.24
C MET A 115 -24.02 13.67 8.28
N ASP A 116 -24.96 12.74 8.54
CA ASP A 116 -24.73 11.63 9.47
C ASP A 116 -23.64 10.67 8.98
N ASP A 117 -23.57 10.44 7.68
CA ASP A 117 -22.53 9.57 7.09
C ASP A 117 -21.17 10.26 7.09
N LEU A 118 -21.13 11.55 6.77
CA LEU A 118 -19.91 12.36 6.92
C LEU A 118 -19.42 12.35 8.37
N SER A 119 -20.33 12.54 9.33
CA SER A 119 -20.00 12.50 10.76
C SER A 119 -19.41 11.15 11.19
N LYS A 120 -19.98 10.02 10.71
CA LYS A 120 -19.45 8.68 10.99
C LYS A 120 -18.02 8.54 10.44
N ILE A 121 -17.80 8.93 9.18
CA ILE A 121 -16.49 8.87 8.52
C ILE A 121 -15.45 9.68 9.30
N LEU A 122 -15.76 10.92 9.66
CA LEU A 122 -14.84 11.77 10.41
C LEU A 122 -14.59 11.25 11.84
N ASN A 123 -15.61 10.68 12.49
CA ASN A 123 -15.44 10.03 13.79
C ASN A 123 -14.53 8.80 13.70
N SER A 124 -14.65 7.99 12.66
CA SER A 124 -13.75 6.84 12.41
C SER A 124 -12.33 7.32 12.20
N PHE A 125 -12.12 8.33 11.36
CA PHE A 125 -10.82 8.93 11.10
C PHE A 125 -10.16 9.44 12.40
N ILE A 126 -10.88 10.26 13.17
CA ILE A 126 -10.41 10.81 14.45
C ILE A 126 -10.17 9.68 15.47
N GLY A 127 -11.01 8.64 15.46
CA GLY A 127 -10.87 7.48 16.31
C GLY A 127 -9.53 6.77 16.13
N VAL A 128 -9.13 6.51 14.87
CA VAL A 128 -7.82 5.92 14.55
C VAL A 128 -6.69 6.80 15.06
N LEU A 129 -6.71 8.10 14.78
CA LEU A 129 -5.66 9.02 15.24
C LEU A 129 -5.53 9.05 16.77
N LYS A 130 -6.67 9.03 17.47
CA LYS A 130 -6.71 8.99 18.93
C LYS A 130 -6.10 7.72 19.49
N ASP A 131 -6.46 6.56 18.91
CA ASP A 131 -5.99 5.25 19.36
C ASP A 131 -4.48 5.08 19.12
N GLU A 132 -3.97 5.70 18.06
CA GLU A 132 -2.55 5.70 17.70
C GLU A 132 -1.74 6.85 18.35
N GLY A 133 -2.41 7.77 19.05
CA GLY A 133 -1.77 8.92 19.69
C GLY A 133 -1.17 9.94 18.71
N ILE A 134 -1.77 10.09 17.53
CA ILE A 134 -1.31 10.98 16.45
C ILE A 134 -2.11 12.28 16.48
N ALA A 135 -1.41 13.41 16.45
CA ALA A 135 -2.03 14.72 16.49
C ALA A 135 -2.59 15.12 15.10
N LEU A 136 -3.87 15.49 15.03
CA LEU A 136 -4.41 16.21 13.88
C LEU A 136 -4.08 17.70 14.04
N ILE A 137 -3.14 18.22 13.25
CA ILE A 137 -2.55 19.56 13.46
C ILE A 137 -3.12 20.64 12.53
N GLY A 138 -4.00 20.26 11.61
CA GLY A 138 -4.68 21.18 10.69
C GLY A 138 -5.36 20.44 9.57
N GLY A 139 -6.12 21.17 8.78
CA GLY A 139 -6.83 20.60 7.65
C GLY A 139 -7.59 21.64 6.84
N ASP A 140 -8.29 21.18 5.80
CA ASP A 140 -9.16 21.99 4.95
C ASP A 140 -10.47 21.25 4.69
N PHE A 141 -11.55 22.01 4.44
CA PHE A 141 -12.87 21.47 4.16
C PHE A 141 -13.51 22.20 2.98
N LYS A 142 -13.94 21.46 1.97
CA LYS A 142 -14.59 21.99 0.77
C LYS A 142 -15.88 21.22 0.47
N VAL A 143 -16.86 21.94 -0.04
CA VAL A 143 -18.09 21.37 -0.62
C VAL A 143 -18.09 21.65 -2.12
N MET A 144 -18.24 20.61 -2.92
CA MET A 144 -18.36 20.71 -4.38
C MET A 144 -19.82 20.60 -4.79
N PRO A 145 -20.26 21.34 -5.83
CA PRO A 145 -21.63 21.21 -6.35
C PRO A 145 -21.92 19.77 -6.78
N LYS A 146 -23.19 19.38 -6.68
CA LYS A 146 -23.66 18.05 -7.06
C LYS A 146 -23.26 17.69 -8.51
N GLY A 147 -22.72 16.48 -8.72
CA GLY A 147 -22.24 15.98 -10.01
C GLY A 147 -20.85 16.44 -10.42
N GLN A 148 -20.16 17.24 -9.57
CA GLN A 148 -18.76 17.63 -9.78
C GLN A 148 -17.76 16.82 -8.96
N LEU A 149 -18.24 16.04 -8.03
CA LEU A 149 -17.52 15.07 -7.23
C LEU A 149 -18.46 13.89 -6.98
N ASP A 150 -17.93 12.69 -6.85
CA ASP A 150 -18.72 11.53 -6.42
C ASP A 150 -18.49 11.32 -4.91
N ARG A 151 -19.45 11.77 -4.09
CA ARG A 151 -19.51 11.58 -2.64
C ARG A 151 -18.45 12.36 -1.86
N VAL A 152 -17.31 11.73 -1.52
CA VAL A 152 -16.28 12.29 -0.65
C VAL A 152 -14.88 11.87 -1.08
N ILE A 153 -13.93 12.79 -0.97
CA ILE A 153 -12.49 12.55 -1.08
C ILE A 153 -11.86 13.04 0.22
N ILE A 154 -10.97 12.23 0.78
CA ILE A 154 -10.16 12.61 1.94
C ILE A 154 -8.70 12.52 1.52
N THR A 155 -7.98 13.63 1.60
CA THR A 155 -6.54 13.67 1.40
C THR A 155 -5.87 13.85 2.75
N THR A 156 -4.87 13.04 3.05
CA THR A 156 -4.11 13.12 4.29
C THR A 156 -2.63 13.33 4.03
N VAL A 157 -1.98 14.08 4.91
CA VAL A 157 -0.53 14.21 4.96
C VAL A 157 -0.05 13.60 6.26
N GLY A 158 0.64 12.47 6.18
CA GLY A 158 1.27 11.81 7.31
C GLY A 158 2.65 12.38 7.58
N ILE A 159 2.94 12.66 8.86
CA ILE A 159 4.22 13.24 9.30
C ILE A 159 4.79 12.37 10.42
N GLY A 160 6.06 11.97 10.29
CA GLY A 160 6.77 11.17 11.30
C GLY A 160 8.25 11.47 11.38
N LEU A 161 8.93 10.77 12.28
CA LEU A 161 10.38 10.86 12.44
C LEU A 161 11.01 9.47 12.36
N ALA A 162 12.12 9.37 11.64
CA ALA A 162 12.97 8.20 11.59
C ALA A 162 14.42 8.56 11.93
N ARG A 163 15.12 7.68 12.66
CA ARG A 163 16.58 7.82 12.83
C ARG A 163 17.31 7.53 11.52
N LYS A 164 16.82 6.54 10.80
CA LYS A 164 17.32 6.09 9.50
C LYS A 164 16.12 5.59 8.72
N PRO A 165 15.82 6.19 7.55
CA PRO A 165 14.71 5.69 6.74
C PRO A 165 15.03 4.30 6.19
N ILE A 166 14.03 3.44 6.14
CA ILE A 166 14.06 2.23 5.32
C ILE A 166 13.79 2.68 3.89
N ILE A 167 14.65 2.29 2.97
CA ILE A 167 14.55 2.65 1.56
C ILE A 167 14.43 1.37 0.76
N ASP A 168 13.47 1.28 -0.13
CA ASP A 168 13.06 0.09 -0.87
C ASP A 168 14.13 -0.46 -1.83
N VAL A 169 15.27 -0.91 -1.29
CA VAL A 169 16.35 -1.56 -2.04
C VAL A 169 16.67 -2.95 -1.48
N PRO A 170 15.89 -3.97 -1.84
CA PRO A 170 16.19 -5.35 -1.47
C PRO A 170 17.59 -5.79 -1.89
N ARG A 171 18.21 -6.64 -1.08
CA ARG A 171 19.56 -7.17 -1.33
C ARG A 171 19.52 -8.63 -1.72
N VAL A 172 20.48 -9.05 -2.53
CA VAL A 172 20.63 -10.48 -2.87
C VAL A 172 20.82 -11.31 -1.62
N GLY A 173 19.99 -12.33 -1.45
CA GLY A 173 19.93 -13.20 -0.29
C GLY A 173 18.78 -12.90 0.66
N ASP A 174 18.23 -11.68 0.64
CA ASP A 174 17.11 -11.32 1.51
C ASP A 174 15.93 -12.25 1.33
N LYS A 175 15.19 -12.43 2.42
CA LYS A 175 13.91 -13.13 2.43
C LYS A 175 12.77 -12.13 2.36
N ILE A 176 11.79 -12.45 1.54
CA ILE A 176 10.56 -11.68 1.43
C ILE A 176 9.56 -12.23 2.44
N ILE A 177 9.11 -11.38 3.35
CA ILE A 177 8.12 -11.68 4.37
C ILE A 177 6.84 -10.90 4.08
N VAL A 178 5.70 -11.55 4.24
CA VAL A 178 4.37 -10.92 4.25
C VAL A 178 3.79 -11.07 5.65
N SER A 179 3.27 -9.99 6.23
CA SER A 179 2.87 -9.96 7.64
C SER A 179 1.53 -10.63 7.94
N ASP A 180 0.63 -10.70 6.96
CA ASP A 180 -0.73 -11.25 7.12
C ASP A 180 -1.29 -11.69 5.76
N TYR A 181 -2.58 -12.06 5.70
CA TYR A 181 -3.29 -12.40 4.47
C TYR A 181 -3.31 -11.25 3.48
N VAL A 182 -3.08 -11.53 2.19
CA VAL A 182 -3.07 -10.54 1.11
C VAL A 182 -4.35 -10.53 0.31
N GLY A 183 -4.73 -9.34 -0.20
CA GLY A 183 -5.83 -9.14 -1.13
C GLY A 183 -7.20 -8.94 -0.48
N ASP A 184 -7.28 -8.89 0.83
CA ASP A 184 -8.55 -8.80 1.58
C ASP A 184 -9.31 -7.51 1.24
N HIS A 185 -8.63 -6.34 1.26
CA HIS A 185 -9.26 -5.06 0.94
C HIS A 185 -9.76 -5.01 -0.52
N GLY A 186 -8.86 -5.34 -1.46
CA GLY A 186 -9.22 -5.35 -2.88
C GLY A 186 -10.38 -6.27 -3.21
N ALA A 187 -10.44 -7.44 -2.61
CA ALA A 187 -11.54 -8.38 -2.81
C ALA A 187 -12.89 -7.80 -2.34
N VAL A 188 -12.93 -7.18 -1.16
CA VAL A 188 -14.18 -6.62 -0.64
C VAL A 188 -14.66 -5.42 -1.47
N ILE A 189 -13.76 -4.51 -1.82
CA ILE A 189 -14.15 -3.34 -2.63
C ILE A 189 -14.62 -3.76 -4.02
N LEU A 190 -13.89 -4.68 -4.67
CA LEU A 190 -14.29 -5.19 -5.97
C LEU A 190 -15.65 -5.91 -5.93
N ALA A 191 -15.90 -6.70 -4.88
CA ALA A 191 -17.19 -7.36 -4.69
C ALA A 191 -18.35 -6.35 -4.58
N TYR A 192 -18.14 -5.23 -3.89
CA TYR A 192 -19.12 -4.14 -3.80
C TYR A 192 -19.31 -3.41 -5.14
N GLN A 193 -18.24 -3.15 -5.87
CA GLN A 193 -18.31 -2.45 -7.17
C GLN A 193 -19.01 -3.30 -8.25
N LEU A 194 -18.76 -4.61 -8.26
CA LEU A 194 -19.38 -5.54 -9.22
C LEU A 194 -20.78 -5.99 -8.79
N GLY A 195 -21.05 -5.96 -7.50
CA GLY A 195 -22.27 -6.50 -6.92
C GLY A 195 -23.55 -5.79 -7.35
N GLY A 196 -23.49 -4.53 -7.78
CA GLY A 196 -24.65 -3.75 -8.17
C GLY A 196 -25.79 -3.89 -7.17
N ASP A 197 -26.91 -4.49 -7.60
CA ASP A 197 -28.06 -4.84 -6.77
C ASP A 197 -27.90 -6.17 -5.99
N VAL A 198 -26.72 -6.81 -6.00
CA VAL A 198 -26.44 -7.96 -5.13
C VAL A 198 -26.58 -7.49 -3.69
N SER A 199 -27.55 -8.07 -2.98
CA SER A 199 -27.91 -7.59 -1.67
C SER A 199 -26.69 -7.58 -0.75
N MET A 200 -26.56 -6.53 0.06
CA MET A 200 -25.58 -6.44 1.14
C MET A 200 -25.50 -7.72 1.98
N GLU A 201 -26.64 -8.40 2.13
CA GLU A 201 -26.77 -9.69 2.81
C GLU A 201 -25.92 -10.80 2.18
N LEU A 202 -25.78 -10.86 0.85
CA LEU A 202 -24.91 -11.86 0.18
C LEU A 202 -23.43 -11.51 0.39
N LEU A 203 -23.09 -10.23 0.38
CA LEU A 203 -21.72 -9.76 0.66
C LEU A 203 -21.34 -10.01 2.12
N GLU A 204 -22.25 -9.77 3.06
CA GLU A 204 -22.06 -10.12 4.47
C GLU A 204 -21.87 -11.63 4.67
N LYS A 205 -22.62 -12.46 3.95
CA LYS A 205 -22.48 -13.93 3.95
C LYS A 205 -21.18 -14.41 3.30
N SER A 206 -20.58 -13.64 2.39
CA SER A 206 -19.32 -14.01 1.71
C SER A 206 -18.11 -14.07 2.64
N ARG A 207 -18.19 -13.47 3.83
CA ARG A 207 -17.08 -13.28 4.79
C ARG A 207 -15.92 -12.43 4.28
N LEU A 208 -16.05 -11.81 3.09
CA LEU A 208 -15.07 -10.85 2.61
C LEU A 208 -15.07 -9.63 3.53
N ARG A 209 -13.90 -9.25 3.99
CA ARG A 209 -13.72 -8.13 4.91
C ARG A 209 -12.38 -7.46 4.65
N SER A 210 -12.37 -6.14 4.63
CA SER A 210 -11.12 -5.36 4.53
C SER A 210 -10.22 -5.63 5.73
N ASP A 211 -8.94 -5.69 5.46
CA ASP A 211 -7.85 -5.80 6.44
C ASP A 211 -7.36 -4.44 6.94
N VAL A 212 -8.00 -3.33 6.53
CA VAL A 212 -7.58 -1.96 6.84
C VAL A 212 -7.32 -1.75 8.33
N LYS A 213 -6.10 -1.36 8.67
CA LYS A 213 -5.65 -1.08 10.03
C LYS A 213 -4.29 -0.38 10.03
N PRO A 214 -3.96 0.43 11.05
CA PRO A 214 -2.58 0.87 11.29
C PRO A 214 -1.66 -0.30 11.64
N LEU A 215 -0.44 -0.28 11.13
CA LEU A 215 0.60 -1.28 11.38
C LEU A 215 1.58 -0.87 12.49
N THR A 216 1.25 0.11 13.28
CA THR A 216 2.08 0.66 14.37
C THR A 216 2.56 -0.41 15.35
N ARG A 217 1.66 -1.32 15.75
CA ARG A 217 1.97 -2.44 16.65
C ARG A 217 2.94 -3.45 16.06
N LEU A 218 3.06 -3.50 14.72
CA LEU A 218 4.03 -4.34 14.01
C LEU A 218 5.34 -3.58 13.81
N MET A 219 5.26 -2.45 13.10
CA MET A 219 6.44 -1.82 12.52
C MET A 219 7.30 -1.10 13.55
N LEU A 220 6.74 -0.39 14.54
CA LEU A 220 7.56 0.32 15.50
C LEU A 220 8.49 -0.62 16.28
N PRO A 221 8.02 -1.72 16.92
CA PRO A 221 8.90 -2.62 17.63
C PRO A 221 9.85 -3.41 16.68
N LEU A 222 9.43 -3.69 15.45
CA LEU A 222 10.31 -4.32 14.45
C LEU A 222 11.46 -3.40 14.07
N VAL A 223 11.17 -2.14 13.75
CA VAL A 223 12.17 -1.14 13.33
C VAL A 223 13.13 -0.84 14.49
N GLU A 224 12.62 -0.72 15.72
CA GLU A 224 13.45 -0.50 16.91
C GLU A 224 14.47 -1.62 17.10
N ARG A 225 14.06 -2.88 16.89
CA ARG A 225 14.88 -4.06 17.17
C ARG A 225 15.69 -4.54 15.97
N TYR A 226 15.14 -4.46 14.77
CA TYR A 226 15.70 -5.09 13.56
C TYR A 226 15.84 -4.12 12.37
N GLY A 227 15.65 -2.81 12.54
CA GLY A 227 15.61 -1.84 11.45
C GLY A 227 16.84 -1.86 10.54
N ASP A 228 18.04 -2.16 11.08
CA ASP A 228 19.26 -2.27 10.24
C ASP A 228 19.29 -3.50 9.33
N TYR A 229 18.43 -4.48 9.57
CA TYR A 229 18.32 -5.75 8.84
C TYR A 229 17.05 -5.82 7.97
N ILE A 230 16.21 -4.79 7.99
CA ILE A 230 15.09 -4.61 7.08
C ILE A 230 15.57 -3.70 5.95
N HIS A 231 15.74 -4.25 4.75
CA HIS A 231 16.32 -3.53 3.62
C HIS A 231 15.28 -2.91 2.71
N ALA A 232 14.01 -3.34 2.82
CA ALA A 232 12.87 -2.72 2.18
C ALA A 232 11.60 -3.05 2.99
N ALA A 233 10.64 -2.14 3.00
CA ALA A 233 9.34 -2.32 3.63
C ALA A 233 8.30 -1.53 2.87
N ARG A 234 7.17 -2.15 2.49
CA ARG A 234 6.06 -1.51 1.79
C ARG A 234 4.74 -2.16 2.15
N ASP A 235 3.65 -1.40 2.16
CA ASP A 235 2.32 -1.97 2.20
C ASP A 235 1.81 -2.25 0.78
N PRO A 236 1.20 -3.41 0.54
CA PRO A 236 0.77 -3.82 -0.80
C PRO A 236 -0.63 -3.26 -1.11
N THR A 237 -0.76 -1.94 -1.20
CA THR A 237 -1.97 -1.21 -1.51
C THR A 237 -2.32 -1.33 -3.01
N ARG A 238 -2.40 -0.27 -3.78
CA ARG A 238 -2.75 -0.34 -5.22
C ARG A 238 -1.79 -1.22 -6.01
N GLY A 239 -2.36 -2.19 -6.74
CA GLY A 239 -1.60 -3.18 -7.49
C GLY A 239 -1.12 -4.38 -6.68
N GLY A 240 -1.40 -4.38 -5.36
CA GLY A 240 -1.19 -5.51 -4.45
C GLY A 240 0.27 -5.95 -4.33
N LEU A 241 0.46 -7.15 -3.82
CA LEU A 241 1.79 -7.76 -3.64
C LEU A 241 2.58 -7.82 -4.95
N SER A 242 1.92 -8.02 -6.08
CA SER A 242 2.59 -8.08 -7.37
C SER A 242 3.30 -6.77 -7.71
N MET A 243 2.67 -5.61 -7.48
CA MET A 243 3.28 -4.31 -7.78
C MET A 243 4.52 -4.07 -6.93
N VAL A 244 4.42 -4.26 -5.61
CA VAL A 244 5.53 -4.12 -4.67
C VAL A 244 6.75 -4.94 -5.11
N LEU A 245 6.55 -6.22 -5.37
CA LEU A 245 7.66 -7.12 -5.74
C LEU A 245 8.29 -6.76 -7.09
N ASN A 246 7.49 -6.31 -8.07
CA ASN A 246 8.00 -5.89 -9.36
C ASN A 246 8.82 -4.59 -9.28
N ASP A 247 8.37 -3.63 -8.46
CA ASP A 247 9.11 -2.39 -8.24
C ASP A 247 10.43 -2.68 -7.54
N TRP A 248 10.42 -3.53 -6.52
CA TRP A 248 11.62 -3.96 -5.81
C TRP A 248 12.61 -4.70 -6.71
N ALA A 249 12.14 -5.62 -7.56
CA ALA A 249 13.00 -6.35 -8.50
C ALA A 249 13.68 -5.39 -9.50
N LYS A 250 12.95 -4.38 -9.97
CA LYS A 250 13.46 -3.37 -10.92
C LYS A 250 14.48 -2.44 -10.26
N VAL A 251 14.16 -1.86 -9.11
CA VAL A 251 15.03 -0.88 -8.43
C VAL A 251 16.33 -1.51 -7.96
N SER A 252 16.27 -2.75 -7.45
CA SER A 252 17.45 -3.49 -6.98
C SER A 252 18.22 -4.19 -8.11
N ASN A 253 17.68 -4.19 -9.33
CA ASN A 253 18.24 -4.94 -10.48
C ASN A 253 18.50 -6.42 -10.16
N THR A 254 17.55 -7.05 -9.45
CA THR A 254 17.59 -8.45 -9.01
C THR A 254 16.42 -9.24 -9.59
N VAL A 255 16.36 -10.54 -9.31
CA VAL A 255 15.16 -11.34 -9.49
C VAL A 255 14.59 -11.69 -8.13
N ILE A 256 13.29 -11.51 -7.94
CA ILE A 256 12.58 -11.98 -6.76
C ILE A 256 11.89 -13.29 -7.11
N VAL A 257 12.19 -14.36 -6.35
CA VAL A 257 11.58 -15.68 -6.54
C VAL A 257 10.63 -15.93 -5.37
N ILE A 258 9.35 -16.11 -5.67
CA ILE A 258 8.31 -16.38 -4.67
C ILE A 258 7.72 -17.78 -4.85
N ASP A 259 7.14 -18.33 -3.79
CA ASP A 259 6.43 -19.60 -3.79
C ASP A 259 4.93 -19.35 -3.56
N GLU A 260 4.12 -19.67 -4.56
CA GLU A 260 2.67 -19.48 -4.52
C GLU A 260 2.03 -20.15 -3.29
N SER A 261 2.50 -21.33 -2.92
CA SER A 261 1.97 -22.10 -1.77
C SER A 261 2.28 -21.48 -0.40
N SER A 262 3.25 -20.57 -0.35
CA SER A 262 3.66 -19.90 0.89
C SER A 262 2.91 -18.59 1.12
N ILE A 263 2.25 -18.03 0.08
CA ILE A 263 1.57 -16.75 0.20
C ILE A 263 0.26 -16.94 0.97
N PRO A 264 0.06 -16.22 2.09
CA PRO A 264 -1.18 -16.32 2.84
C PRO A 264 -2.31 -15.59 2.10
N ILE A 265 -3.29 -16.35 1.61
CA ILE A 265 -4.51 -15.83 0.96
C ILE A 265 -5.70 -16.52 1.61
N ARG A 266 -6.72 -15.74 2.00
CA ARG A 266 -7.95 -16.33 2.57
C ARG A 266 -8.70 -17.14 1.53
N PRO A 267 -9.30 -18.28 1.90
CA PRO A 267 -10.08 -19.09 0.96
C PRO A 267 -11.20 -18.29 0.28
N GLU A 268 -11.84 -17.36 0.99
CA GLU A 268 -12.89 -16.50 0.48
C GLU A 268 -12.37 -15.58 -0.64
N VAL A 269 -11.19 -14.98 -0.43
CA VAL A 269 -10.51 -14.12 -1.41
C VAL A 269 -10.08 -14.94 -2.62
N ALA A 270 -9.44 -16.08 -2.41
CA ALA A 270 -9.02 -16.96 -3.49
C ALA A 270 -10.23 -17.44 -4.35
N SER A 271 -11.33 -17.81 -3.70
CA SER A 271 -12.56 -18.22 -4.39
C SER A 271 -13.16 -17.08 -5.19
N PHE A 272 -13.29 -15.89 -4.60
CA PHE A 272 -13.85 -14.71 -5.26
C PHE A 272 -12.99 -14.28 -6.46
N ALA A 273 -11.69 -14.13 -6.28
CA ALA A 273 -10.76 -13.78 -7.34
C ALA A 273 -10.76 -14.82 -8.48
N GLY A 274 -10.81 -16.11 -8.12
CA GLY A 274 -10.90 -17.22 -9.08
C GLY A 274 -12.18 -17.20 -9.93
N MET A 275 -13.33 -16.83 -9.36
CA MET A 275 -14.58 -16.66 -10.13
C MET A 275 -14.48 -15.54 -11.18
N LEU A 276 -13.70 -14.51 -10.90
CA LEU A 276 -13.49 -13.36 -11.80
C LEU A 276 -12.31 -13.54 -12.75
N GLY A 277 -11.51 -14.61 -12.59
CA GLY A 277 -10.28 -14.80 -13.34
C GLY A 277 -9.18 -13.79 -12.98
N ILE A 278 -9.22 -13.23 -11.77
CA ILE A 278 -8.26 -12.24 -11.27
C ILE A 278 -7.24 -12.97 -10.39
N ASP A 279 -5.95 -12.64 -10.54
CA ASP A 279 -4.91 -13.09 -9.62
C ASP A 279 -5.06 -12.33 -8.29
N PRO A 280 -5.25 -13.01 -7.14
CA PRO A 280 -5.39 -12.35 -5.85
C PRO A 280 -4.17 -11.52 -5.46
N LEU A 281 -2.99 -11.74 -6.06
CA LEU A 281 -1.79 -10.95 -5.83
C LEU A 281 -1.85 -9.52 -6.40
N TYR A 282 -2.85 -9.23 -7.23
CA TYR A 282 -3.14 -7.88 -7.75
C TYR A 282 -4.10 -7.09 -6.85
N LEU A 283 -4.76 -7.78 -5.92
CA LEU A 283 -5.72 -7.15 -5.01
C LEU A 283 -5.00 -6.46 -3.87
N ALA A 284 -5.45 -5.27 -3.53
CA ALA A 284 -4.89 -4.45 -2.47
C ALA A 284 -5.09 -5.04 -1.08
N SER A 285 -4.14 -4.75 -0.20
CA SER A 285 -4.24 -4.91 1.25
C SER A 285 -3.90 -3.58 1.91
N GLU A 286 -4.68 -3.21 2.92
CA GLU A 286 -4.55 -1.92 3.62
C GLU A 286 -4.12 -2.10 5.10
N GLY A 287 -3.72 -3.33 5.45
CA GLY A 287 -3.28 -3.69 6.80
C GLY A 287 -2.20 -4.78 6.80
N VAL A 288 -1.40 -4.84 5.74
CA VAL A 288 -0.30 -5.80 5.55
C VAL A 288 1.00 -5.06 5.28
N ALA A 289 2.10 -5.55 5.83
CA ALA A 289 3.46 -5.15 5.47
C ALA A 289 4.15 -6.25 4.67
N VAL A 290 4.86 -5.87 3.62
CA VAL A 290 5.83 -6.69 2.89
C VAL A 290 7.22 -6.22 3.30
N LEU A 291 8.09 -7.14 3.71
CA LEU A 291 9.43 -6.82 4.20
C LEU A 291 10.48 -7.61 3.42
N SER A 292 11.59 -6.96 3.11
CA SER A 292 12.83 -7.60 2.64
C SER A 292 13.82 -7.63 3.79
N VAL A 293 14.14 -8.81 4.31
CA VAL A 293 14.88 -8.99 5.56
C VAL A 293 16.15 -9.81 5.32
N ASP A 294 17.24 -9.39 5.96
CA ASP A 294 18.52 -10.11 5.95
C ASP A 294 18.31 -11.59 6.35
N PRO A 295 18.86 -12.54 5.58
CA PRO A 295 18.64 -13.95 5.81
C PRO A 295 19.13 -14.45 7.19
N SER A 296 20.10 -13.75 7.80
CA SER A 296 20.66 -14.15 9.12
C SER A 296 19.70 -13.93 10.27
N LEU A 297 18.69 -13.05 10.14
CA LEU A 297 17.72 -12.73 11.18
C LEU A 297 16.26 -13.05 10.82
N THR A 298 16.02 -13.65 9.66
CA THR A 298 14.67 -13.93 9.16
C THR A 298 13.83 -14.73 10.15
N ASP A 299 14.38 -15.81 10.72
CA ASP A 299 13.64 -16.68 11.68
C ASP A 299 13.32 -15.95 12.99
N GLU A 300 14.24 -15.10 13.46
CA GLU A 300 14.00 -14.27 14.63
C GLU A 300 12.90 -13.22 14.37
N VAL A 301 12.95 -12.56 13.22
CA VAL A 301 11.95 -11.56 12.79
C VAL A 301 10.57 -12.22 12.71
N ILE A 302 10.43 -13.37 12.06
CA ILE A 302 9.15 -14.10 11.99
C ILE A 302 8.65 -14.48 13.39
N THR A 303 9.53 -15.03 14.24
CA THR A 303 9.16 -15.41 15.61
C THR A 303 8.67 -14.19 16.40
N TYR A 304 9.35 -13.05 16.20
CA TYR A 304 8.96 -11.81 16.86
C TYR A 304 7.63 -11.27 16.34
N MET A 305 7.40 -11.28 15.02
CA MET A 305 6.11 -10.92 14.42
C MET A 305 4.96 -11.77 14.98
N HIS A 306 5.17 -13.08 15.10
CA HIS A 306 4.18 -13.99 15.73
C HIS A 306 3.91 -13.60 17.18
N SER A 307 4.94 -13.23 17.96
CA SER A 307 4.78 -12.80 19.36
C SER A 307 4.01 -11.48 19.49
N LEU A 308 4.04 -10.62 18.46
CA LEU A 308 3.27 -9.38 18.38
C LEU A 308 1.80 -9.61 17.93
N GLY A 309 1.42 -10.87 17.60
CA GLY A 309 0.08 -11.25 17.19
C GLY A 309 -0.12 -11.41 15.67
N PHE A 310 0.94 -11.25 14.89
CA PHE A 310 0.91 -11.45 13.41
C PHE A 310 1.22 -12.92 13.07
N SER A 311 0.37 -13.82 13.52
CA SER A 311 0.57 -15.28 13.42
C SER A 311 0.57 -15.83 11.99
N ASN A 312 0.09 -15.05 11.01
CA ASN A 312 0.08 -15.42 9.60
C ASN A 312 1.32 -14.93 8.85
N ALA A 313 2.23 -14.20 9.54
CA ALA A 313 3.47 -13.75 8.94
C ALA A 313 4.30 -14.94 8.43
N LYS A 314 4.74 -14.84 7.16
CA LYS A 314 5.46 -15.93 6.48
C LYS A 314 6.53 -15.41 5.55
N VAL A 315 7.59 -16.20 5.39
CA VAL A 315 8.50 -16.08 4.26
C VAL A 315 7.80 -16.59 3.01
N VAL A 316 7.66 -15.72 2.02
CA VAL A 316 6.99 -16.06 0.75
C VAL A 316 7.97 -16.18 -0.42
N GLY A 317 9.21 -15.74 -0.25
CA GLY A 317 10.21 -15.78 -1.32
C GLY A 317 11.57 -15.28 -0.89
N GLU A 318 12.41 -15.06 -1.88
CA GLU A 318 13.77 -14.56 -1.69
C GLU A 318 14.29 -13.75 -2.88
N VAL A 319 15.25 -12.88 -2.62
CA VAL A 319 15.93 -12.04 -3.60
C VAL A 319 17.17 -12.78 -4.11
N ARG A 320 17.27 -12.98 -5.43
CA ARG A 320 18.38 -13.69 -6.07
C ARG A 320 19.08 -12.83 -7.12
N ARG A 321 20.32 -13.16 -7.40
CA ARG A 321 21.03 -12.63 -8.58
C ARG A 321 20.63 -13.43 -9.83
N SER A 322 20.34 -12.74 -10.91
CA SER A 322 20.14 -13.36 -12.22
C SER A 322 20.44 -12.35 -13.33
N GLU A 323 21.29 -12.72 -14.26
CA GLU A 323 21.54 -11.88 -15.46
C GLU A 323 20.36 -11.93 -16.44
N LYS A 324 19.72 -13.11 -16.54
CA LYS A 324 18.62 -13.33 -17.50
C LYS A 324 17.29 -12.76 -17.05
N TYR A 325 17.03 -12.77 -15.75
CA TYR A 325 15.72 -12.40 -15.17
C TYR A 325 15.81 -11.21 -14.20
N SER A 326 16.84 -10.37 -14.33
CA SER A 326 16.97 -9.15 -13.57
C SER A 326 15.78 -8.22 -13.83
N GLY A 327 15.21 -7.67 -12.77
CA GLY A 327 14.02 -6.81 -12.83
C GLY A 327 12.68 -7.56 -12.95
N TYR A 328 12.68 -8.90 -12.79
CA TYR A 328 11.46 -9.71 -12.85
C TYR A 328 11.16 -10.41 -11.53
N VAL A 329 9.88 -10.69 -11.33
CA VAL A 329 9.38 -11.58 -10.29
C VAL A 329 9.04 -12.93 -10.91
N ILE A 330 9.60 -14.00 -10.36
CA ILE A 330 9.35 -15.38 -10.81
C ILE A 330 8.58 -16.08 -9.70
N MET A 331 7.42 -16.62 -10.01
CA MET A 331 6.61 -17.40 -9.08
C MET A 331 6.70 -18.89 -9.38
N ARG A 332 7.06 -19.67 -8.37
CA ARG A 332 6.90 -21.13 -8.40
C ARG A 332 5.44 -21.45 -8.11
N THR A 333 4.79 -22.10 -9.06
CA THR A 333 3.36 -22.44 -8.93
C THR A 333 3.14 -23.67 -8.05
N VAL A 334 1.94 -23.82 -7.50
CA VAL A 334 1.54 -24.99 -6.69
C VAL A 334 1.66 -26.31 -7.47
N THR A 335 1.63 -26.27 -8.80
CA THR A 335 1.83 -27.44 -9.68
C THR A 335 3.30 -27.73 -9.96
N GLY A 336 4.24 -26.96 -9.42
CA GLY A 336 5.69 -27.15 -9.56
C GLY A 336 6.31 -26.48 -10.79
N GLY A 337 5.52 -25.75 -11.61
CA GLY A 337 6.02 -24.93 -12.71
C GLY A 337 6.53 -23.56 -12.25
N PHE A 338 6.98 -22.74 -13.21
CA PHE A 338 7.37 -21.36 -12.98
C PHE A 338 6.65 -20.43 -13.94
N ARG A 339 6.21 -19.28 -13.46
CA ARG A 339 5.70 -18.18 -14.29
C ARG A 339 6.32 -16.86 -13.89
N ILE A 340 6.35 -15.90 -14.80
CA ILE A 340 6.65 -14.52 -14.46
C ILE A 340 5.37 -13.92 -13.87
N LEU A 341 5.49 -13.28 -12.69
CA LEU A 341 4.44 -12.47 -12.11
C LEU A 341 4.62 -11.05 -12.63
N GLU A 342 3.83 -10.66 -13.62
CA GLU A 342 3.87 -9.31 -14.17
C GLU A 342 3.16 -8.32 -13.24
N PRO A 343 3.52 -7.02 -13.26
CA PRO A 343 2.76 -6.01 -12.56
C PRO A 343 1.36 -5.87 -13.19
N PRO A 344 0.33 -5.47 -12.42
CA PRO A 344 -1.02 -5.34 -12.94
C PRO A 344 -1.10 -4.23 -14.00
N ARG A 345 -2.00 -4.43 -14.96
CA ARG A 345 -2.29 -3.50 -16.05
C ARG A 345 -3.79 -3.21 -16.10
N GLY A 346 -4.14 -2.00 -16.52
CA GLY A 346 -5.54 -1.56 -16.60
C GLY A 346 -6.12 -1.16 -15.25
N ASP A 347 -7.44 -1.15 -15.16
CA ASP A 347 -8.23 -0.73 -14.00
C ASP A 347 -8.92 -1.93 -13.34
N LEU A 348 -8.14 -2.81 -12.69
CA LEU A 348 -8.67 -4.00 -12.03
C LEU A 348 -9.68 -3.67 -10.92
N VAL A 349 -9.32 -2.72 -10.07
CA VAL A 349 -10.19 -2.24 -8.99
C VAL A 349 -10.09 -0.71 -8.94
N PRO A 350 -10.91 0.01 -9.70
CA PRO A 350 -10.90 1.46 -9.69
C PRO A 350 -11.41 2.00 -8.35
N ARG A 351 -10.84 3.12 -7.88
CA ARG A 351 -11.24 3.78 -6.63
C ARG A 351 -11.20 2.83 -5.42
N ILE A 352 -10.07 2.16 -5.22
CA ILE A 352 -9.89 1.20 -4.14
C ILE A 352 -9.44 1.86 -2.84
N CYS A 353 -8.66 2.91 -2.95
CA CYS A 353 -8.18 3.71 -1.82
C CYS A 353 -8.32 5.21 -2.08
#